data_5aae5eb68228de247a3c51ba2fbbceac
#
_entry.id   5aae5eb68228de247a3c51ba2fbbceac
#
_cell.length_a   1.000
_cell.length_b   1.000
_cell.length_c   1.000
_cell.angle_alpha   90.00
_cell.angle_beta   90.00
_cell.angle_gamma   90.00
#
_symmetry.space_group_name_H-M   'P 1'
#
loop_
_entity.id
_entity.type
_entity.pdbx_description
1 polymer ?
#
loop_
_entity_poly.entity_id
_entity_poly.type
_entity_poly.pdbx_seq_one_letter_code
_entity_poly.pdbx_strand_id
1 'polypeptide(L)'
;HFGITQTSAFALLHHMGVDAPGAVQILPNGEAPGQDGHLAGIGEAGMAAKIESLVRSPKVWDHGDSCHRWSLAGGQPKFAVVKTGGDWFEPQGNMPSTHIVKPGMAVASMSNLETQALEYVTMRAANLTGLDVAAVEMLDFDGLPTLVVERFDRLVTPEGTVARVHQEDFCQVLATPPELKYEEHGGPGIAQVSAAIRSHSMRVEDDLRKFAEAVIFNLLTAGTDAHAKNYSVL
;
A
#
# COMPACT_ATOMS: atom_id res chain seq x y z
N HIS A 1 -3.60 -14.31 13.60
CA HIS A 1 -2.60 -14.83 14.53
C HIS A 1 -2.02 -16.11 13.96
N PHE A 2 -0.88 -16.03 13.28
CA PHE A 2 -0.21 -17.17 12.65
C PHE A 2 0.43 -18.16 13.66
N GLY A 3 0.03 -18.10 14.93
CA GLY A 3 0.65 -18.92 16.00
C GLY A 3 2.13 -18.59 16.27
N ILE A 4 2.61 -17.43 15.80
CA ILE A 4 3.99 -17.01 15.90
C ILE A 4 4.25 -16.52 17.32
N THR A 5 5.17 -17.19 18.03
CA THR A 5 5.60 -16.80 19.37
C THR A 5 6.65 -15.70 19.38
N GLN A 6 7.28 -15.43 18.22
CA GLN A 6 8.25 -14.36 18.01
C GLN A 6 7.83 -13.49 16.84
N THR A 7 7.70 -12.19 17.06
CA THR A 7 7.38 -11.18 16.02
C THR A 7 8.65 -10.71 15.28
N SER A 8 9.53 -11.64 14.90
CA SER A 8 10.67 -11.29 14.05
C SER A 8 10.19 -10.97 12.63
N ALA A 9 10.83 -10.02 11.96
CA ALA A 9 10.52 -9.68 10.56
C ALA A 9 10.55 -10.92 9.65
N PHE A 10 11.49 -11.84 9.88
CA PHE A 10 11.60 -13.09 9.12
C PHE A 10 10.39 -14.01 9.32
N ALA A 11 9.92 -14.16 10.56
CA ALA A 11 8.73 -14.98 10.84
C ALA A 11 7.46 -14.39 10.22
N LEU A 12 7.33 -13.07 10.22
CA LEU A 12 6.21 -12.38 9.55
C LEU A 12 6.29 -12.55 8.03
N LEU A 13 7.45 -12.34 7.42
CA LEU A 13 7.65 -12.47 5.98
C LEU A 13 7.39 -13.89 5.47
N HIS A 14 7.68 -14.92 6.26
CA HIS A 14 7.33 -16.30 5.92
C HIS A 14 5.82 -16.49 5.66
N HIS A 15 4.98 -15.75 6.36
CA HIS A 15 3.52 -15.83 6.21
C HIS A 15 2.94 -14.78 5.24
N MET A 16 3.55 -13.59 5.18
CA MET A 16 2.99 -12.41 4.52
C MET A 16 3.82 -11.93 3.31
N GLY A 17 4.94 -12.57 3.01
CA GLY A 17 5.89 -12.08 2.01
C GLY A 17 5.56 -12.40 0.56
N VAL A 18 4.49 -13.14 0.30
CA VAL A 18 4.11 -13.54 -1.07
C VAL A 18 3.65 -12.35 -1.91
N ASP A 19 2.91 -11.43 -1.30
CA ASP A 19 2.40 -10.24 -1.97
C ASP A 19 2.87 -8.98 -1.22
N ALA A 20 4.18 -8.81 -1.16
CA ALA A 20 4.84 -7.63 -0.63
C ALA A 20 4.78 -6.45 -1.63
N PRO A 21 5.08 -5.20 -1.19
CA PRO A 21 5.33 -4.09 -2.10
C PRO A 21 6.46 -4.40 -3.08
N GLY A 22 6.31 -3.92 -4.31
CA GLY A 22 7.28 -4.15 -5.37
C GLY A 22 7.20 -5.53 -6.00
N ALA A 23 8.30 -5.97 -6.61
CA ALA A 23 8.38 -7.22 -7.37
C ALA A 23 8.93 -8.41 -6.56
N VAL A 24 9.39 -8.18 -5.33
CA VAL A 24 9.96 -9.24 -4.49
C VAL A 24 8.86 -10.13 -3.93
N GLN A 25 9.04 -11.43 -4.05
CA GLN A 25 8.23 -12.46 -3.40
C GLN A 25 9.10 -13.25 -2.41
N ILE A 26 8.62 -13.42 -1.21
CA ILE A 26 9.27 -14.26 -0.19
C ILE A 26 8.40 -15.49 -0.02
N LEU A 27 8.92 -16.60 -0.50
CA LEU A 27 8.19 -17.85 -0.65
C LEU A 27 8.75 -18.92 0.29
N PRO A 28 7.92 -19.85 0.75
CA PRO A 28 8.40 -21.06 1.41
C PRO A 28 9.37 -21.84 0.53
N ASN A 29 10.26 -22.60 1.17
CA ASN A 29 11.22 -23.42 0.46
C ASN A 29 10.51 -24.44 -0.46
N GLY A 30 10.88 -24.44 -1.73
CA GLY A 30 10.31 -25.31 -2.75
C GLY A 30 9.16 -24.71 -3.56
N GLU A 31 8.66 -23.55 -3.20
CA GLU A 31 7.72 -22.78 -4.04
C GLU A 31 8.50 -21.95 -5.08
N ALA A 32 7.99 -21.87 -6.30
CA ALA A 32 8.55 -21.04 -7.36
C ALA A 32 7.89 -19.68 -7.42
N PRO A 33 8.61 -18.61 -7.80
CA PRO A 33 8.00 -17.32 -8.10
C PRO A 33 7.02 -17.45 -9.26
N GLY A 34 5.92 -16.74 -9.19
CA GLY A 34 4.93 -16.80 -10.26
C GLY A 34 3.59 -16.23 -9.84
N GLN A 35 2.57 -16.64 -10.54
CA GLN A 35 1.18 -16.30 -10.30
C GLN A 35 0.32 -17.58 -10.17
N ASP A 36 0.91 -18.62 -9.61
CA ASP A 36 0.20 -19.87 -9.36
C ASP A 36 -0.84 -19.64 -8.24
N GLY A 37 -2.08 -19.85 -8.58
CA GLY A 37 -3.19 -19.62 -7.66
C GLY A 37 -4.48 -19.40 -8.42
N HIS A 38 -5.45 -18.87 -7.71
CA HIS A 38 -6.75 -18.54 -8.27
C HIS A 38 -7.34 -17.30 -7.62
N LEU A 39 -8.34 -16.74 -8.25
CA LEU A 39 -9.13 -15.63 -7.70
C LEU A 39 -10.41 -16.20 -7.09
N ALA A 40 -10.58 -16.02 -5.79
CA ALA A 40 -11.82 -16.37 -5.11
C ALA A 40 -12.76 -15.15 -5.13
N GLY A 41 -13.93 -15.29 -5.79
CA GLY A 41 -14.92 -14.21 -5.83
C GLY A 41 -15.46 -13.92 -4.45
N ILE A 42 -15.45 -12.66 -4.03
CA ILE A 42 -15.98 -12.24 -2.73
C ILE A 42 -17.24 -11.36 -2.86
N GLY A 43 -17.43 -10.72 -4.00
CA GLY A 43 -18.57 -9.84 -4.25
C GLY A 43 -18.69 -8.67 -3.27
N GLU A 44 -19.70 -7.83 -3.43
CA GLU A 44 -19.93 -6.68 -2.56
C GLU A 44 -20.25 -7.08 -1.11
N ALA A 45 -21.06 -8.11 -0.91
CA ALA A 45 -21.38 -8.57 0.43
C ALA A 45 -20.16 -9.11 1.20
N GLY A 46 -19.27 -9.82 0.51
CA GLY A 46 -18.00 -10.27 1.10
C GLY A 46 -17.04 -9.12 1.40
N MET A 47 -17.01 -8.10 0.54
CA MET A 47 -16.29 -6.86 0.80
C MET A 47 -16.82 -6.17 2.06
N ALA A 48 -18.13 -5.97 2.16
CA ALA A 48 -18.75 -5.35 3.33
C ALA A 48 -18.41 -6.11 4.62
N ALA A 49 -18.53 -7.43 4.61
CA ALA A 49 -18.21 -8.27 5.77
C ALA A 49 -16.73 -8.14 6.20
N LYS A 50 -15.79 -8.12 5.26
CA LYS A 50 -14.35 -7.91 5.54
C LYS A 50 -14.09 -6.52 6.13
N ILE A 51 -14.68 -5.49 5.55
CA ILE A 51 -14.56 -4.11 6.01
C ILE A 51 -15.12 -3.98 7.43
N GLU A 52 -16.32 -4.50 7.69
CA GLU A 52 -16.94 -4.46 9.01
C GLU A 52 -16.09 -5.17 10.06
N SER A 53 -15.56 -6.35 9.73
CA SER A 53 -14.66 -7.09 10.60
C SER A 53 -13.41 -6.30 10.96
N LEU A 54 -12.80 -5.63 9.95
CA LEU A 54 -11.60 -4.83 10.14
C LEU A 54 -11.86 -3.56 10.97
N VAL A 55 -13.02 -2.93 10.79
CA VAL A 55 -13.44 -1.76 11.59
C VAL A 55 -13.70 -2.15 13.05
N ARG A 56 -14.35 -3.28 13.29
CA ARG A 56 -14.63 -3.78 14.66
C ARG A 56 -13.36 -4.20 15.40
N SER A 57 -12.39 -4.76 14.70
CA SER A 57 -11.19 -5.33 15.29
C SER A 57 -9.92 -4.94 14.52
N PRO A 58 -9.52 -3.66 14.57
CA PRO A 58 -8.40 -3.13 13.76
C PRO A 58 -7.05 -3.80 14.03
N LYS A 59 -6.90 -4.47 15.16
CA LYS A 59 -5.66 -5.15 15.59
C LYS A 59 -5.65 -6.64 15.29
N VAL A 60 -6.78 -7.19 14.84
CA VAL A 60 -6.90 -8.61 14.53
C VAL A 60 -6.76 -8.76 13.02
N TRP A 61 -5.61 -9.24 12.59
CA TRP A 61 -5.28 -9.48 11.17
C TRP A 61 -5.88 -10.79 10.65
N ASP A 62 -6.51 -11.57 11.51
CA ASP A 62 -7.11 -12.87 11.18
C ASP A 62 -8.61 -12.73 11.06
N HIS A 63 -9.09 -12.68 9.85
CA HIS A 63 -10.51 -12.60 9.50
C HIS A 63 -11.04 -13.91 8.91
N GLY A 64 -10.70 -15.04 9.52
CA GLY A 64 -11.18 -16.37 9.11
C GLY A 64 -10.13 -17.21 8.39
N ASP A 65 -10.57 -18.30 7.76
CA ASP A 65 -9.72 -19.34 7.14
C ASP A 65 -8.88 -18.89 5.92
N SER A 66 -8.93 -17.62 5.55
CA SER A 66 -8.13 -17.10 4.44
C SER A 66 -6.68 -16.88 4.89
N CYS A 67 -5.78 -17.65 4.31
CA CYS A 67 -4.35 -17.49 4.48
C CYS A 67 -3.89 -16.19 3.79
N HIS A 68 -4.02 -15.04 4.48
CA HIS A 68 -3.57 -13.76 3.95
C HIS A 68 -2.06 -13.76 3.82
N ARG A 69 -1.56 -13.70 2.59
CA ARG A 69 -0.14 -13.76 2.26
C ARG A 69 0.43 -12.42 1.77
N TRP A 70 -0.29 -11.31 2.00
CA TRP A 70 0.14 -9.97 1.61
C TRP A 70 0.75 -9.20 2.79
N SER A 71 1.72 -8.34 2.49
CA SER A 71 2.32 -7.40 3.43
C SER A 71 2.19 -5.99 2.87
N LEU A 72 1.53 -5.10 3.60
CA LEU A 72 1.33 -3.71 3.20
C LEU A 72 1.84 -2.78 4.28
N ALA A 73 2.61 -1.77 3.88
CA ALA A 73 3.14 -0.77 4.79
C ALA A 73 2.05 0.13 5.38
N GLY A 74 2.33 0.74 6.53
CA GLY A 74 1.47 1.71 7.21
C GLY A 74 0.61 1.13 8.32
N GLY A 75 0.38 1.95 9.36
CA GLY A 75 -0.32 1.54 10.59
C GLY A 75 -1.85 1.49 10.51
N GLN A 76 -2.46 2.05 9.45
CA GLN A 76 -3.90 2.02 9.26
C GLN A 76 -4.34 0.60 8.82
N PRO A 77 -5.44 0.05 9.38
CA PRO A 77 -6.03 -1.19 8.93
C PRO A 77 -6.38 -1.14 7.44
N LYS A 78 -6.00 -2.19 6.72
CA LYS A 78 -6.20 -2.32 5.28
C LYS A 78 -6.12 -3.79 4.88
N PHE A 79 -6.64 -4.11 3.72
CA PHE A 79 -6.44 -5.41 3.09
C PHE A 79 -6.26 -5.26 1.58
N ALA A 80 -5.76 -6.32 0.95
CA ALA A 80 -5.49 -6.34 -0.48
C ALA A 80 -6.48 -7.24 -1.21
N VAL A 81 -6.90 -6.81 -2.39
CA VAL A 81 -7.84 -7.52 -3.27
C VAL A 81 -7.43 -7.40 -4.73
N VAL A 82 -8.07 -8.18 -5.59
CA VAL A 82 -8.06 -8.00 -7.03
C VAL A 82 -9.41 -7.44 -7.45
N LYS A 83 -9.39 -6.37 -8.28
CA LYS A 83 -10.58 -5.84 -8.97
C LYS A 83 -10.40 -6.11 -10.45
N THR A 84 -11.30 -6.86 -11.05
CA THR A 84 -11.29 -7.13 -12.49
C THR A 84 -12.71 -7.30 -13.02
N GLY A 85 -12.98 -6.74 -14.22
CA GLY A 85 -14.32 -6.78 -14.80
C GLY A 85 -15.42 -6.09 -13.99
N GLY A 86 -15.05 -5.27 -13.00
CA GLY A 86 -15.99 -4.65 -12.06
C GLY A 86 -16.24 -5.47 -10.79
N ASP A 87 -15.77 -6.70 -10.73
CA ASP A 87 -15.97 -7.62 -9.61
C ASP A 87 -14.75 -7.67 -8.69
N TRP A 88 -15.00 -8.09 -7.42
CA TRP A 88 -14.00 -8.19 -6.37
C TRP A 88 -13.62 -9.64 -6.08
N PHE A 89 -12.31 -9.86 -5.97
CA PHE A 89 -11.74 -11.17 -5.71
C PHE A 89 -10.67 -11.11 -4.62
N GLU A 90 -10.57 -12.18 -3.87
CA GLU A 90 -9.46 -12.45 -2.97
C GLU A 90 -8.38 -13.25 -3.71
N PRO A 91 -7.13 -12.73 -3.80
CA PRO A 91 -6.05 -13.48 -4.41
C PRO A 91 -5.65 -14.65 -3.50
N GLN A 92 -5.57 -15.84 -4.08
CA GLN A 92 -5.15 -17.08 -3.41
C GLN A 92 -3.83 -17.59 -4.00
N GLY A 93 -3.03 -18.27 -3.17
CA GLY A 93 -1.71 -18.75 -3.58
C GLY A 93 -0.75 -17.59 -3.86
N ASN A 94 -0.09 -17.60 -5.02
CA ASN A 94 0.89 -16.60 -5.43
C ASN A 94 0.31 -15.48 -6.32
N MET A 95 -1.03 -15.40 -6.41
CA MET A 95 -1.69 -14.34 -7.17
C MET A 95 -1.41 -12.97 -6.57
N PRO A 96 -0.98 -11.97 -7.39
CA PRO A 96 -0.78 -10.61 -6.91
C PRO A 96 -2.12 -9.88 -6.70
N SER A 97 -2.22 -9.09 -5.64
CA SER A 97 -3.33 -8.14 -5.50
C SER A 97 -3.13 -6.92 -6.40
N THR A 98 -4.23 -6.25 -6.76
CA THR A 98 -4.21 -5.04 -7.60
C THR A 98 -4.68 -3.79 -6.87
N HIS A 99 -5.40 -3.94 -5.78
CA HIS A 99 -5.99 -2.83 -5.03
C HIS A 99 -5.77 -3.00 -3.52
N ILE A 100 -5.66 -1.88 -2.84
CA ILE A 100 -5.62 -1.77 -1.38
C ILE A 100 -6.93 -1.14 -0.93
N VAL A 101 -7.60 -1.80 0.00
CA VAL A 101 -8.87 -1.37 0.60
C VAL A 101 -8.60 -0.83 2.00
N LYS A 102 -8.97 0.41 2.23
CA LYS A 102 -8.77 1.13 3.50
C LYS A 102 -10.11 1.59 4.03
N PRO A 103 -10.69 0.90 5.01
CA PRO A 103 -11.89 1.36 5.69
C PRO A 103 -11.64 2.66 6.45
N GLY A 104 -12.68 3.47 6.61
CA GLY A 104 -12.62 4.63 7.47
C GLY A 104 -12.39 4.25 8.94
N MET A 105 -11.61 5.06 9.62
CA MET A 105 -11.36 4.93 11.05
C MET A 105 -11.54 6.26 11.77
N ALA A 106 -12.22 6.24 12.91
CA ALA A 106 -12.29 7.42 13.76
C ALA A 106 -10.90 7.69 14.38
N VAL A 107 -10.40 8.90 14.18
CA VAL A 107 -9.12 9.36 14.75
C VAL A 107 -9.32 10.70 15.41
N ALA A 108 -8.99 10.79 16.69
CA ALA A 108 -9.20 11.98 17.49
C ALA A 108 -10.66 12.50 17.39
N SER A 109 -10.88 13.67 16.80
CA SER A 109 -12.22 14.26 16.61
C SER A 109 -12.84 13.95 15.24
N MET A 110 -12.14 13.21 14.36
CA MET A 110 -12.61 12.89 13.01
C MET A 110 -13.36 11.56 12.98
N SER A 111 -14.48 11.55 12.30
CA SER A 111 -15.25 10.34 12.01
C SER A 111 -14.55 9.44 10.95
N ASN A 112 -15.05 8.22 10.82
CA ASN A 112 -14.58 7.31 9.78
C ASN A 112 -14.67 7.91 8.37
N LEU A 113 -15.77 8.58 8.05
CA LEU A 113 -15.97 9.23 6.76
C LEU A 113 -15.00 10.40 6.54
N GLU A 114 -14.79 11.23 7.55
CA GLU A 114 -13.91 12.39 7.43
C GLU A 114 -12.45 11.99 7.19
N THR A 115 -11.95 10.96 7.86
CA THR A 115 -10.58 10.45 7.62
C THR A 115 -10.40 9.94 6.19
N GLN A 116 -11.38 9.22 5.66
CA GLN A 116 -11.32 8.71 4.28
C GLN A 116 -11.52 9.82 3.26
N ALA A 117 -12.45 10.74 3.51
CA ALA A 117 -12.69 11.88 2.64
C ALA A 117 -11.45 12.77 2.53
N LEU A 118 -10.74 12.98 3.64
CA LEU A 118 -9.51 13.77 3.64
C LEU A 118 -8.43 13.13 2.78
N GLU A 119 -8.18 11.83 2.94
CA GLU A 119 -7.20 11.10 2.12
C GLU A 119 -7.60 11.12 0.64
N TYR A 120 -8.87 10.83 0.33
CA TYR A 120 -9.40 10.86 -1.03
C TYR A 120 -9.23 12.24 -1.68
N VAL A 121 -9.68 13.31 -1.01
CA VAL A 121 -9.61 14.68 -1.55
C VAL A 121 -8.16 15.11 -1.75
N THR A 122 -7.27 14.78 -0.82
CA THR A 122 -5.84 15.09 -0.93
C THR A 122 -5.22 14.39 -2.14
N MET A 123 -5.46 13.10 -2.34
CA MET A 123 -4.94 12.36 -3.49
C MET A 123 -5.54 12.86 -4.81
N ARG A 124 -6.84 13.19 -4.84
CA ARG A 124 -7.48 13.81 -6.01
C ARG A 124 -6.92 15.18 -6.32
N ALA A 125 -6.67 16.01 -5.32
CA ALA A 125 -6.03 17.31 -5.49
C ALA A 125 -4.61 17.16 -6.05
N ALA A 126 -3.82 16.23 -5.52
CA ALA A 126 -2.48 15.94 -6.05
C ALA A 126 -2.54 15.54 -7.53
N ASN A 127 -3.44 14.66 -7.92
CA ASN A 127 -3.63 14.28 -9.32
C ASN A 127 -4.02 15.48 -10.21
N LEU A 128 -4.93 16.34 -9.75
CA LEU A 128 -5.35 17.54 -10.48
C LEU A 128 -4.24 18.59 -10.64
N THR A 129 -3.24 18.59 -9.76
CA THR A 129 -2.05 19.44 -9.90
C THR A 129 -0.99 18.84 -10.82
N GLY A 130 -1.23 17.66 -11.37
CA GLY A 130 -0.31 16.97 -12.28
C GLY A 130 0.71 16.06 -11.60
N LEU A 131 0.58 15.84 -10.29
CA LEU A 131 1.38 14.84 -9.60
C LEU A 131 0.97 13.43 -10.02
N ASP A 132 1.96 12.58 -10.15
CA ASP A 132 1.82 11.17 -10.50
C ASP A 132 1.46 10.38 -9.23
N VAL A 133 0.17 10.18 -9.01
CA VAL A 133 -0.36 9.54 -7.80
C VAL A 133 -1.20 8.33 -8.16
N ALA A 134 -1.26 7.35 -7.26
CA ALA A 134 -2.12 6.18 -7.42
C ALA A 134 -3.59 6.57 -7.64
N ALA A 135 -4.28 5.85 -8.51
CA ALA A 135 -5.71 6.03 -8.71
C ALA A 135 -6.48 5.66 -7.43
N VAL A 136 -7.47 6.47 -7.09
CA VAL A 136 -8.28 6.28 -5.88
C VAL A 136 -9.76 6.40 -6.18
N GLU A 137 -10.54 5.56 -5.54
CA GLU A 137 -12.00 5.61 -5.55
C GLU A 137 -12.52 5.66 -4.11
N MET A 138 -13.59 6.42 -3.88
CA MET A 138 -14.36 6.35 -2.65
C MET A 138 -15.59 5.51 -2.93
N LEU A 139 -15.70 4.35 -2.31
CA LEU A 139 -16.81 3.42 -2.49
C LEU A 139 -17.56 3.25 -1.17
N ASP A 140 -18.82 2.88 -1.26
CA ASP A 140 -19.65 2.53 -0.12
C ASP A 140 -19.97 1.03 -0.18
N PHE A 141 -19.64 0.32 0.88
CA PHE A 141 -19.96 -1.09 1.04
C PHE A 141 -20.92 -1.25 2.23
N ASP A 142 -22.22 -1.31 1.96
CA ASP A 142 -23.28 -1.44 2.96
C ASP A 142 -23.25 -0.36 4.06
N GLY A 143 -23.13 0.91 3.64
CA GLY A 143 -23.03 2.06 4.53
C GLY A 143 -21.66 2.30 5.15
N LEU A 144 -20.63 1.56 4.70
CA LEU A 144 -19.25 1.69 5.16
C LEU A 144 -18.41 2.41 4.10
N PRO A 145 -18.19 3.74 4.24
CA PRO A 145 -17.37 4.48 3.31
C PRO A 145 -15.91 3.99 3.37
N THR A 146 -15.38 3.67 2.21
CA THR A 146 -14.12 2.97 2.08
C THR A 146 -13.29 3.54 0.94
N LEU A 147 -12.03 3.86 1.22
CA LEU A 147 -11.08 4.27 0.20
C LEU A 147 -10.46 3.04 -0.44
N VAL A 148 -10.52 2.99 -1.76
CA VAL A 148 -9.88 1.95 -2.57
C VAL A 148 -8.78 2.60 -3.39
N VAL A 149 -7.56 2.07 -3.28
CA VAL A 149 -6.36 2.58 -3.93
C VAL A 149 -5.85 1.53 -4.90
N GLU A 150 -5.70 1.89 -6.16
CA GLU A 150 -5.02 1.04 -7.15
C GLU A 150 -3.52 0.98 -6.83
N ARG A 151 -2.95 -0.22 -6.86
CA ARG A 151 -1.53 -0.43 -6.58
C ARG A 151 -0.70 0.03 -7.78
N PHE A 152 0.12 1.06 -7.58
CA PHE A 152 1.02 1.58 -8.62
C PHE A 152 2.20 0.64 -8.95
N ASP A 153 2.45 -0.33 -8.07
CA ASP A 153 3.47 -1.37 -8.26
C ASP A 153 2.90 -2.65 -8.92
N ARG A 154 1.76 -2.52 -9.59
CA ARG A 154 1.10 -3.59 -10.35
C ARG A 154 0.67 -3.07 -11.72
N LEU A 155 0.99 -3.83 -12.76
CA LEU A 155 0.56 -3.54 -14.12
C LEU A 155 -0.27 -4.69 -14.64
N VAL A 156 -1.51 -4.39 -15.04
CA VAL A 156 -2.35 -5.37 -15.73
C VAL A 156 -1.93 -5.39 -17.21
N THR A 157 -1.45 -6.53 -17.67
CA THR A 157 -1.05 -6.70 -19.08
C THR A 157 -2.27 -6.83 -19.98
N PRO A 158 -2.12 -6.63 -21.31
CA PRO A 158 -3.24 -6.84 -22.25
C PRO A 158 -3.84 -8.24 -22.20
N GLU A 159 -3.05 -9.24 -21.80
CA GLU A 159 -3.46 -10.65 -21.66
C GLU A 159 -4.19 -10.91 -20.33
N GLY A 160 -4.35 -9.88 -19.46
CA GLY A 160 -5.03 -9.97 -18.17
C GLY A 160 -4.16 -10.52 -17.04
N THR A 161 -2.87 -10.71 -17.26
CA THR A 161 -1.94 -11.05 -16.18
C THR A 161 -1.50 -9.79 -15.42
N VAL A 162 -1.10 -9.94 -14.16
CA VAL A 162 -0.64 -8.82 -13.33
C VAL A 162 0.87 -8.88 -13.16
N ALA A 163 1.59 -7.99 -13.84
CA ALA A 163 3.02 -7.84 -13.63
C ALA A 163 3.31 -7.04 -12.34
N ARG A 164 4.34 -7.46 -11.61
CA ARG A 164 4.87 -6.75 -10.44
C ARG A 164 5.93 -5.75 -10.89
N VAL A 165 5.79 -4.50 -10.49
CA VAL A 165 6.81 -3.47 -10.69
C VAL A 165 7.64 -3.38 -9.42
N HIS A 166 8.95 -3.47 -9.54
CA HIS A 166 9.82 -3.31 -8.37
C HIS A 166 9.72 -1.89 -7.81
N GLN A 167 9.66 -1.79 -6.49
CA GLN A 167 9.73 -0.51 -5.79
C GLN A 167 10.52 -0.63 -4.50
N GLU A 168 11.17 0.48 -4.12
CA GLU A 168 11.75 0.65 -2.79
C GLU A 168 11.41 2.03 -2.25
N ASP A 169 10.96 2.12 -1.00
CA ASP A 169 10.83 3.41 -0.32
C ASP A 169 12.21 3.99 0.05
N PHE A 170 12.31 5.30 0.31
CA PHE A 170 13.61 5.90 0.57
C PHE A 170 14.25 5.50 1.91
N CYS A 171 13.54 4.88 2.82
CA CYS A 171 14.18 4.20 3.94
C CYS A 171 14.91 2.93 3.48
N GLN A 172 14.33 2.18 2.54
CA GLN A 172 14.96 1.00 1.94
C GLN A 172 16.17 1.39 1.09
N VAL A 173 16.02 2.35 0.18
CA VAL A 173 17.10 2.87 -0.69
C VAL A 173 18.30 3.35 0.12
N LEU A 174 18.06 3.98 1.27
CA LEU A 174 19.10 4.57 2.12
C LEU A 174 19.49 3.67 3.31
N ALA A 175 19.03 2.41 3.32
CA ALA A 175 19.26 1.45 4.39
C ALA A 175 18.96 2.01 5.79
N THR A 176 17.92 2.84 5.90
CA THR A 176 17.48 3.49 7.15
C THR A 176 16.41 2.62 7.82
N PRO A 177 16.55 2.27 9.11
CA PRO A 177 15.54 1.56 9.85
C PRO A 177 14.18 2.30 9.82
N PRO A 178 13.04 1.58 9.73
CA PRO A 178 11.72 2.21 9.61
C PRO A 178 11.32 3.07 10.82
N GLU A 179 11.92 2.85 11.97
CA GLU A 179 11.74 3.67 13.19
C GLU A 179 12.32 5.08 13.02
N LEU A 180 13.30 5.24 12.14
CA LEU A 180 13.95 6.52 11.81
C LEU A 180 13.40 7.14 10.52
N LYS A 181 12.15 6.87 10.17
CA LYS A 181 11.54 7.38 8.92
C LYS A 181 11.35 8.90 8.86
N TYR A 182 11.32 9.58 10.01
CA TYR A 182 11.16 11.04 10.11
C TYR A 182 12.51 11.75 10.20
N GLU A 183 12.66 12.86 9.49
CA GLU A 183 13.88 13.68 9.51
C GLU A 183 14.21 14.20 10.91
N GLU A 184 13.20 14.60 11.70
CA GLU A 184 13.35 15.07 13.08
C GLU A 184 13.93 14.00 14.03
N HIS A 185 13.81 12.71 13.66
CA HIS A 185 14.38 11.58 14.40
C HIS A 185 15.71 11.10 13.80
N GLY A 186 16.32 11.89 12.90
CA GLY A 186 17.57 11.54 12.26
C GLY A 186 17.43 10.71 10.97
N GLY A 187 16.24 10.60 10.45
CA GLY A 187 15.95 9.92 9.18
C GLY A 187 16.26 10.75 7.94
N PRO A 188 16.00 10.19 6.74
CA PRO A 188 16.29 10.88 5.50
C PRO A 188 15.41 12.11 5.30
N GLY A 189 16.06 13.25 5.11
CA GLY A 189 15.42 14.49 4.69
C GLY A 189 15.53 14.75 3.19
N ILE A 190 15.11 15.93 2.75
CA ILE A 190 15.10 16.33 1.33
C ILE A 190 16.47 16.20 0.69
N ALA A 191 17.54 16.54 1.41
CA ALA A 191 18.90 16.50 0.88
C ALA A 191 19.36 15.06 0.56
N GLN A 192 19.13 14.12 1.47
CA GLN A 192 19.51 12.72 1.30
C GLN A 192 18.68 12.05 0.20
N VAL A 193 17.37 12.29 0.17
CA VAL A 193 16.48 11.77 -0.89
C VAL A 193 16.91 12.32 -2.26
N SER A 194 17.18 13.63 -2.36
CA SER A 194 17.67 14.24 -3.61
C SER A 194 19.02 13.68 -4.06
N ALA A 195 19.92 13.38 -3.12
CA ALA A 195 21.20 12.75 -3.43
C ALA A 195 21.01 11.32 -3.94
N ALA A 196 20.12 10.54 -3.36
CA ALA A 196 19.78 9.20 -3.81
C ALA A 196 19.18 9.22 -5.23
N ILE A 197 18.24 10.13 -5.52
CA ILE A 197 17.70 10.31 -6.87
C ILE A 197 18.81 10.60 -7.86
N ARG A 198 19.75 11.52 -7.55
CA ARG A 198 20.89 11.83 -8.42
C ARG A 198 21.79 10.63 -8.69
N SER A 199 21.90 9.72 -7.73
CA SER A 199 22.81 8.57 -7.84
C SER A 199 22.17 7.38 -8.57
N HIS A 200 20.86 7.23 -8.54
CA HIS A 200 20.20 6.00 -8.98
C HIS A 200 19.20 6.21 -10.12
N SER A 201 18.67 7.42 -10.32
CA SER A 201 17.69 7.66 -11.39
C SER A 201 18.33 7.71 -12.76
N MET A 202 17.63 7.15 -13.75
CA MET A 202 17.94 7.33 -15.17
C MET A 202 17.36 8.62 -15.74
N ARG A 203 16.45 9.30 -15.03
CA ARG A 203 15.80 10.57 -15.42
C ARG A 203 15.91 11.60 -14.32
N VAL A 204 17.16 11.88 -13.91
CA VAL A 204 17.50 12.66 -12.70
C VAL A 204 16.72 13.96 -12.59
N GLU A 205 16.69 14.77 -13.66
CA GLU A 205 16.03 16.10 -13.66
C GLU A 205 14.52 15.98 -13.47
N ASP A 206 13.89 15.03 -14.15
CA ASP A 206 12.45 14.75 -14.05
C ASP A 206 12.06 14.26 -12.66
N ASP A 207 12.82 13.32 -12.12
CA ASP A 207 12.51 12.72 -10.83
C ASP A 207 12.79 13.68 -9.68
N LEU A 208 13.83 14.53 -9.77
CA LEU A 208 14.04 15.62 -8.83
C LEU A 208 12.91 16.65 -8.86
N ARG A 209 12.42 16.98 -10.07
CA ARG A 209 11.28 17.89 -10.22
C ARG A 209 10.02 17.29 -9.58
N LYS A 210 9.69 16.03 -9.90
CA LYS A 210 8.54 15.31 -9.30
C LYS A 210 8.63 15.24 -7.77
N PHE A 211 9.82 14.95 -7.25
CA PHE A 211 10.04 14.93 -5.81
C PHE A 211 9.83 16.32 -5.18
N ALA A 212 10.38 17.37 -5.78
CA ALA A 212 10.18 18.73 -5.30
C ALA A 212 8.72 19.16 -5.35
N GLU A 213 8.00 18.85 -6.43
CA GLU A 213 6.56 19.10 -6.56
C GLU A 213 5.76 18.39 -5.46
N ALA A 214 6.07 17.12 -5.16
CA ALA A 214 5.43 16.36 -4.09
C ALA A 214 5.71 16.95 -2.70
N VAL A 215 6.96 17.40 -2.45
CA VAL A 215 7.30 18.08 -1.18
C VAL A 215 6.55 19.40 -1.04
N ILE A 216 6.50 20.21 -2.12
CA ILE A 216 5.75 21.48 -2.12
C ILE A 216 4.25 21.22 -1.89
N PHE A 217 3.68 20.22 -2.57
CA PHE A 217 2.27 19.84 -2.38
C PHE A 217 2.00 19.48 -0.92
N ASN A 218 2.82 18.63 -0.30
CA ASN A 218 2.67 18.27 1.12
C ASN A 218 2.79 19.48 2.04
N LEU A 219 3.68 20.42 1.75
CA LEU A 219 3.80 21.67 2.52
C LEU A 219 2.53 22.51 2.41
N LEU A 220 1.99 22.68 1.19
CA LEU A 220 0.80 23.50 0.95
C LEU A 220 -0.49 22.88 1.52
N THR A 221 -0.57 21.57 1.57
CA THR A 221 -1.73 20.85 2.12
C THR A 221 -1.58 20.46 3.59
N ALA A 222 -0.51 20.93 4.26
CA ALA A 222 -0.17 20.55 5.63
C ALA A 222 -0.06 19.03 5.83
N GLY A 223 0.51 18.33 4.86
CA GLY A 223 0.75 16.87 4.88
C GLY A 223 1.86 16.50 5.86
N THR A 224 1.56 16.52 7.15
CA THR A 224 2.53 16.36 8.24
C THR A 224 3.14 14.96 8.35
N ASP A 225 2.56 13.95 7.69
CA ASP A 225 3.08 12.57 7.66
C ASP A 225 3.97 12.28 6.43
N ALA A 226 4.51 13.31 5.79
CA ALA A 226 5.34 13.20 4.59
C ALA A 226 6.80 12.79 4.93
N HIS A 227 6.99 11.56 5.38
CA HIS A 227 8.29 10.98 5.73
C HIS A 227 8.89 10.13 4.59
N ALA A 228 10.16 9.70 4.75
CA ALA A 228 10.92 8.97 3.72
C ALA A 228 10.25 7.69 3.18
N LYS A 229 9.38 7.03 3.96
CA LYS A 229 8.63 5.85 3.50
C LYS A 229 7.41 6.16 2.64
N ASN A 230 7.05 7.43 2.47
CA ASN A 230 5.92 7.85 1.62
C ASN A 230 6.36 8.18 0.19
N TYR A 231 7.64 8.14 -0.07
CA TYR A 231 8.24 8.32 -1.40
C TYR A 231 8.96 7.04 -1.79
N SER A 232 8.78 6.60 -3.03
CA SER A 232 9.40 5.38 -3.56
C SER A 232 10.05 5.63 -4.91
N VAL A 233 11.05 4.83 -5.22
CA VAL A 233 11.61 4.67 -6.57
C VAL A 233 11.02 3.40 -7.20
N LEU A 234 10.83 3.44 -8.53
CA LEU A 234 10.32 2.36 -9.36
C LEU A 234 11.36 1.91 -10.36
#